data_a194b63e09508154b7bed6022b915813
#
_entry.id   a194b63e09508154b7bed6022b915813
#
_cell.length_a   1.000
_cell.length_b   1.000
_cell.length_c   1.000
_cell.angle_alpha   90.00
_cell.angle_beta   90.00
_cell.angle_gamma   90.00
#
_symmetry.space_group_name_H-M   'P 1'
#
loop_
_entity.id
_entity.type
_entity.pdbx_description
1 polymer ?
#
loop_
_entity_poly.entity_id
_entity_poly.type
_entity_poly.pdbx_seq_one_letter_code
_entity_poly.pdbx_strand_id
1 'polypeptide(L)'
;MHRSAHTDSFARDNLPPQNMWPDIDLSKFDYGPGLNAAVELTDTMVARGFGDNVALIGNGRRRTYKELTDWTNRLAHALVDDLKIEPGNRVLIR
;
A
#
# COMPACT_ATOMS: atom_id res chain seq x y z
N MET A 1 19.21 -7.97 0.19
CA MET A 1 17.99 -8.62 0.74
C MET A 1 16.99 -7.51 1.12
N HIS A 2 15.90 -7.44 0.43
CA HIS A 2 14.86 -6.47 0.76
C HIS A 2 14.20 -6.85 2.08
N ARG A 3 14.23 -5.95 3.06
CA ARG A 3 13.50 -6.14 4.30
C ARG A 3 12.00 -6.09 4.01
N SER A 4 11.28 -7.08 4.46
CA SER A 4 9.83 -7.16 4.35
C SER A 4 9.23 -7.24 5.76
N ALA A 5 8.10 -6.59 5.98
CA ALA A 5 7.33 -6.68 7.22
C ALA A 5 6.46 -7.95 7.30
N HIS A 6 6.51 -8.81 6.26
CA HIS A 6 5.69 -10.02 6.20
C HIS A 6 6.05 -11.01 7.30
N THR A 7 5.06 -11.40 8.08
CA THR A 7 5.12 -12.53 9.03
C THR A 7 4.65 -13.82 8.35
N ASP A 8 3.64 -13.73 7.49
CA ASP A 8 3.23 -14.82 6.60
C ASP A 8 4.10 -14.80 5.33
N SER A 9 4.94 -15.81 5.17
CA SER A 9 5.89 -15.91 4.05
C SER A 9 5.37 -16.68 2.84
N PHE A 10 4.12 -17.20 2.88
CA PHE A 10 3.59 -18.09 1.85
C PHE A 10 3.77 -17.56 0.42
N ALA A 11 3.43 -16.30 0.18
CA ALA A 11 3.55 -15.74 -1.17
C ALA A 11 5.01 -15.70 -1.65
N ARG A 12 5.94 -15.37 -0.76
CA ARG A 12 7.37 -15.33 -1.04
C ARG A 12 7.94 -16.71 -1.35
N ASP A 13 7.53 -17.72 -0.56
CA ASP A 13 8.02 -19.09 -0.67
C ASP A 13 7.51 -19.78 -1.94
N ASN A 14 6.43 -19.25 -2.54
CA ASN A 14 5.81 -19.77 -3.74
C ASN A 14 6.01 -18.89 -4.98
N LEU A 15 6.97 -17.98 -4.96
CA LEU A 15 7.33 -17.19 -6.14
C LEU A 15 7.97 -18.10 -7.22
N PRO A 16 7.80 -17.75 -8.52
CA PRO A 16 8.50 -18.42 -9.59
C PRO A 16 10.03 -18.27 -9.43
N PRO A 17 10.81 -19.13 -10.07
CA PRO A 17 12.27 -18.98 -10.08
C PRO A 17 12.69 -17.58 -10.55
N GLN A 18 13.75 -17.03 -9.96
CA GLN A 18 14.18 -15.65 -10.19
C GLN A 18 14.47 -15.34 -11.67
N ASN A 19 14.95 -16.32 -12.44
CA ASN A 19 15.19 -16.17 -13.86
C ASN A 19 13.92 -16.01 -14.72
N MET A 20 12.75 -16.24 -14.12
CA MET A 20 11.44 -16.01 -14.75
C MET A 20 10.81 -14.66 -14.35
N TRP A 21 11.47 -13.91 -13.50
CA TRP A 21 10.95 -12.61 -13.08
C TRP A 21 11.10 -11.58 -14.20
N PRO A 22 10.13 -10.65 -14.36
CA PRO A 22 10.27 -9.55 -15.29
C PRO A 22 11.40 -8.61 -14.84
N ASP A 23 12.18 -8.14 -15.80
CA ASP A 23 13.12 -7.05 -15.55
C ASP A 23 12.38 -5.72 -15.58
N ILE A 24 12.22 -5.12 -14.41
CA ILE A 24 11.51 -3.85 -14.25
C ILE A 24 12.51 -2.79 -13.80
N ASP A 25 12.83 -1.86 -14.69
CA ASP A 25 13.71 -0.72 -14.38
C ASP A 25 12.95 0.34 -13.58
N LEU A 26 13.23 0.40 -12.29
CA LEU A 26 12.70 1.40 -11.37
C LEU A 26 13.72 2.52 -11.07
N SER A 27 14.84 2.59 -11.79
CA SER A 27 15.92 3.55 -11.54
C SER A 27 15.50 5.02 -11.67
N LYS A 28 14.39 5.28 -12.39
CA LYS A 28 13.80 6.61 -12.55
C LYS A 28 13.05 7.10 -11.31
N PHE A 29 12.77 6.21 -10.38
CA PHE A 29 12.06 6.51 -9.14
C PHE A 29 13.03 6.47 -7.97
N ASP A 30 13.17 7.57 -7.26
CA ASP A 30 14.01 7.66 -6.06
C ASP A 30 13.26 7.08 -4.84
N TYR A 31 12.94 5.81 -4.91
CA TYR A 31 12.41 5.07 -3.77
C TYR A 31 13.56 4.50 -2.95
N GLY A 32 13.56 4.79 -1.65
CA GLY A 32 14.51 4.21 -0.72
C GLY A 32 14.41 2.68 -0.64
N PRO A 33 15.25 2.04 0.18
CA PRO A 33 15.31 0.57 0.30
C PRO A 33 14.03 -0.07 0.85
N GLY A 34 13.12 0.73 1.38
CA GLY A 34 11.79 0.31 1.85
C GLY A 34 10.75 1.33 1.43
N LEU A 35 9.68 0.87 0.81
CA LEU A 35 8.56 1.70 0.39
C LEU A 35 7.25 1.14 0.94
N ASN A 36 6.47 1.99 1.61
CA ASN A 36 5.06 1.74 1.84
C ASN A 36 4.25 2.57 0.83
N ALA A 37 3.78 1.93 -0.23
CA ALA A 37 3.06 2.60 -1.30
C ALA A 37 1.78 3.30 -0.82
N ALA A 38 1.08 2.73 0.15
CA ALA A 38 -0.11 3.36 0.72
C ALA A 38 0.23 4.67 1.42
N VAL A 39 1.29 4.69 2.24
CA VAL A 39 1.76 5.90 2.94
C VAL A 39 2.18 6.97 1.93
N GLU A 40 2.89 6.62 0.87
CA GLU A 40 3.29 7.58 -0.18
C GLU A 40 2.10 8.24 -0.87
N LEU A 41 1.02 7.49 -1.06
CA LEU A 41 -0.18 7.98 -1.75
C LEU A 41 -1.20 8.65 -0.83
N THR A 42 -1.04 8.57 0.48
CA THR A 42 -1.98 9.11 1.47
C THR A 42 -1.31 10.03 2.47
N ASP A 43 -0.69 9.49 3.50
CA ASP A 43 -0.08 10.25 4.61
C ASP A 43 0.96 11.26 4.12
N THR A 44 1.83 10.87 3.20
CA THR A 44 2.84 11.75 2.62
C THR A 44 2.21 12.91 1.87
N MET A 45 1.11 12.69 1.14
CA MET A 45 0.40 13.75 0.42
C MET A 45 -0.21 14.77 1.38
N VAL A 46 -0.80 14.31 2.49
CA VAL A 46 -1.30 15.20 3.56
C VAL A 46 -0.16 15.99 4.19
N ALA A 47 0.94 15.33 4.54
CA ALA A 47 2.11 15.97 5.15
C ALA A 47 2.74 17.04 4.24
N ARG A 48 2.65 16.85 2.92
CA ARG A 48 3.15 17.83 1.91
C ARG A 48 2.20 18.99 1.66
N GLY A 49 1.06 19.06 2.35
CA GLY A 49 0.10 20.15 2.23
C GLY A 49 -0.99 19.95 1.18
N PHE A 50 -1.12 18.74 0.62
CA PHE A 50 -2.13 18.42 -0.38
C PHE A 50 -3.40 17.77 0.21
N GLY A 51 -3.56 17.80 1.52
CA GLY A 51 -4.65 17.13 2.22
C GLY A 51 -6.05 17.47 1.71
N ASP A 52 -6.28 18.74 1.37
CA ASP A 52 -7.58 19.23 0.88
C ASP A 52 -7.77 19.06 -0.64
N ASN A 53 -6.73 18.61 -1.36
CA ASN A 53 -6.84 18.34 -2.78
C ASN A 53 -7.63 17.06 -3.04
N VAL A 54 -8.36 17.02 -4.16
CA VAL A 54 -9.12 15.84 -4.57
C VAL A 54 -8.17 14.72 -4.95
N ALA A 55 -8.27 13.58 -4.27
CA ALA A 55 -7.51 12.38 -4.53
C ALA A 55 -8.26 11.37 -5.42
N LEU A 56 -9.56 11.24 -5.22
CA LEU A 56 -10.42 10.29 -5.93
C LEU A 56 -11.70 10.94 -6.42
N ILE A 57 -12.10 10.59 -7.64
CA ILE A 57 -13.39 10.95 -8.24
C ILE A 57 -14.05 9.66 -8.73
N GLY A 58 -15.26 9.41 -8.30
CA GLY A 58 -16.02 8.24 -8.75
C GLY A 58 -17.46 8.25 -8.19
N ASN A 59 -18.38 7.67 -8.95
CA ASN A 59 -19.78 7.54 -8.57
C ASN A 59 -20.43 8.89 -8.11
N GLY A 60 -20.08 9.99 -8.78
CA GLY A 60 -20.58 11.33 -8.42
C GLY A 60 -20.01 11.90 -7.13
N ARG A 61 -19.02 11.26 -6.53
CA ARG A 61 -18.38 11.70 -5.28
C ARG A 61 -16.93 12.08 -5.52
N ARG A 62 -16.47 13.03 -4.73
CA ARG A 62 -15.05 13.43 -4.66
C ARG A 62 -14.56 13.15 -3.24
N ARG A 63 -13.32 12.65 -3.13
CA ARG A 63 -12.64 12.48 -1.84
C ARG A 63 -11.31 13.17 -1.87
N THR A 64 -11.01 13.89 -0.82
CA THR A 64 -9.68 14.51 -0.64
C THR A 64 -8.66 13.51 -0.16
N TYR A 65 -7.37 13.87 -0.22
CA TYR A 65 -6.29 13.04 0.35
C TYR A 65 -6.47 12.80 1.85
N LYS A 66 -6.94 13.83 2.58
CA LYS A 66 -7.22 13.71 4.01
C LYS A 66 -8.33 12.70 4.29
N GLU A 67 -9.45 12.78 3.56
CA GLU A 67 -10.54 11.80 3.68
C GLU A 67 -10.08 10.39 3.29
N LEU A 68 -9.25 10.26 2.25
CA LEU A 68 -8.68 8.97 1.84
C LEU A 68 -7.78 8.39 2.93
N THR A 69 -6.94 9.20 3.55
CA THR A 69 -6.08 8.79 4.67
C THR A 69 -6.91 8.30 5.86
N ASP A 70 -7.96 9.03 6.23
CA ASP A 70 -8.86 8.61 7.30
C ASP A 70 -9.54 7.26 7.00
N TRP A 71 -9.97 7.07 5.75
CA TRP A 71 -10.59 5.82 5.31
C TRP A 71 -9.62 4.63 5.36
N THR A 72 -8.41 4.82 4.84
CA THR A 72 -7.39 3.77 4.85
C THR A 72 -6.99 3.39 6.26
N ASN A 73 -6.89 4.34 7.18
CA ASN A 73 -6.61 4.06 8.58
C ASN A 73 -7.74 3.26 9.26
N ARG A 74 -9.00 3.62 9.03
CA ARG A 74 -10.14 2.85 9.55
C ARG A 74 -10.17 1.43 9.01
N LEU A 75 -9.91 1.26 7.71
CA LEU A 75 -9.84 -0.07 7.10
C LEU A 75 -8.69 -0.89 7.66
N ALA A 76 -7.53 -0.27 7.86
CA ALA A 76 -6.37 -0.93 8.47
C ALA A 76 -6.68 -1.43 9.88
N HIS A 77 -7.34 -0.63 10.71
CA HIS A 77 -7.79 -1.05 12.04
C HIS A 77 -8.78 -2.22 11.97
N ALA A 78 -9.75 -2.18 11.08
CA ALA A 78 -10.69 -3.30 10.90
C ALA A 78 -9.95 -4.58 10.48
N LEU A 79 -9.01 -4.50 9.55
CA LEU A 79 -8.23 -5.65 9.10
C LEU A 79 -7.36 -6.23 10.23
N VAL A 80 -6.68 -5.39 11.00
CA VAL A 80 -5.75 -5.83 12.04
C VAL A 80 -6.49 -6.20 13.33
N ASP A 81 -7.37 -5.32 13.81
CA ASP A 81 -7.97 -5.46 15.13
C ASP A 81 -9.17 -6.41 15.14
N ASP A 82 -10.01 -6.36 14.11
CA ASP A 82 -11.22 -7.19 14.03
C ASP A 82 -10.94 -8.53 13.33
N LEU A 83 -10.30 -8.49 12.17
CA LEU A 83 -10.08 -9.67 11.33
C LEU A 83 -8.74 -10.38 11.60
N LYS A 84 -7.87 -9.81 12.45
CA LYS A 84 -6.57 -10.38 12.81
C LYS A 84 -5.68 -10.69 11.60
N ILE A 85 -5.76 -9.87 10.57
CA ILE A 85 -4.90 -9.98 9.40
C ILE A 85 -3.46 -9.61 9.79
N GLU A 86 -2.53 -10.44 9.38
CA GLU A 86 -1.11 -10.25 9.60
C GLU A 86 -0.39 -9.83 8.30
N PRO A 87 0.72 -9.08 8.38
CA PRO A 87 1.52 -8.75 7.21
C PRO A 87 1.92 -10.01 6.44
N GLY A 88 1.66 -10.01 5.13
CA GLY A 88 1.88 -11.17 4.24
C GLY A 88 0.64 -12.00 3.97
N ASN A 89 -0.44 -11.83 4.72
CA ASN A 89 -1.72 -12.45 4.38
C ASN A 89 -2.25 -11.90 3.03
N ARG A 90 -2.99 -12.73 2.33
CA ARG A 90 -3.61 -12.37 1.04
C ARG A 90 -5.03 -11.92 1.28
N VAL A 91 -5.39 -10.77 0.72
CA VAL A 91 -6.74 -10.20 0.76
C VAL A 91 -7.26 -10.13 -0.66
N LEU A 92 -8.42 -10.73 -0.89
CA LEU A 92 -9.11 -10.67 -2.18
C LEU A 92 -10.10 -9.52 -2.18
N ILE A 93 -9.97 -8.64 -3.17
CA ILE A 93 -10.94 -7.58 -3.46
C ILE A 93 -11.78 -8.01 -4.65
N ARG A 94 -13.10 -7.99 -4.49
CA ARG A 94 -14.04 -8.47 -5.51
C ARG A 94 -15.01 -7.35 -5.90
#